data_3e3ee4e2e115339c9fc1a6e4efc150c4
#
_entry.id   3e3ee4e2e115339c9fc1a6e4efc150c4
#
_cell.length_a   1.000
_cell.length_b   1.000
_cell.length_c   1.000
_cell.angle_alpha   90.00
_cell.angle_beta   90.00
_cell.angle_gamma   90.00
#
_symmetry.space_group_name_H-M   'P 1'
#
loop_
_entity.id
_entity.type
_entity.pdbx_description
1 polymer ?
#
loop_
_entity_poly.entity_id
_entity_poly.type
_entity_poly.pdbx_seq_one_letter_code
_entity_poly.pdbx_strand_id
1 'polypeptide(L)'
;MKTIIDNFVDRVIEYGMYNEIDKIYVKNRVLALIGEEGTDRISDENDLKQIKDYLVEIALKNGKIKDLIEEKECLGAELMNFIVPLPSRLNDIFWSSYDISPQEAVEEFYKLSKDSDYIKTSAIAKNIEFRSSTKYGELEITINLSKPEKDPKTIAAEKLVKATNYPKCLLCMENEGYQGRINYPARSNHRIIRLKLGDEVWGFQYSPYSYFNEHAIFLNSQHVPMAITSKTFEQLLEIVDILPGYFAGSNSDLPISGGSILSHNHYQGGKYIFPMEKAKFESEFRFKDFEDVNAGIVKWPMSVIRLQSENKNRLLDLANKILNKWREYSDLEVDIIAMTEDVPHHTVTPIARKVDGRYELDIVLRDNHTTEQYPDGVFHPHQDVQHIKKENIGLIEVMGLAILPPRLKPELEEVGKYLLGEDNAIADYHLEWADQLKEKYPGLKEEEVHSVVQHEVGQVFARVLEDAGVYKNTQTGHEAFMRFVKSVGIN
;
A
#
# COMPACT_ATOMS: atom_id res chain seq x y z
N MET A 1 9.16 -37.33 20.77
CA MET A 1 9.15 -35.88 21.01
C MET A 1 10.51 -35.33 20.57
N LYS A 2 10.53 -34.36 19.72
CA LYS A 2 11.75 -33.75 19.19
C LYS A 2 12.12 -32.50 20.01
N THR A 3 13.39 -32.13 20.02
CA THR A 3 13.78 -30.84 20.58
C THR A 3 13.29 -29.71 19.64
N ILE A 4 13.14 -28.51 20.18
CA ILE A 4 12.64 -27.38 19.38
C ILE A 4 13.56 -27.06 18.18
N ILE A 5 14.87 -27.23 18.38
CA ILE A 5 15.83 -27.01 17.29
C ILE A 5 15.74 -28.12 16.22
N ASP A 6 15.59 -29.38 16.63
CA ASP A 6 15.42 -30.48 15.67
C ASP A 6 14.10 -30.34 14.91
N ASN A 7 13.05 -29.87 15.57
CA ASN A 7 11.78 -29.56 14.91
C ASN A 7 11.93 -28.44 13.88
N PHE A 8 12.61 -27.35 14.22
CA PHE A 8 12.91 -26.28 13.27
C PHE A 8 13.67 -26.81 12.06
N VAL A 9 14.75 -27.59 12.30
CA VAL A 9 15.59 -28.14 11.22
C VAL A 9 14.78 -29.05 10.30
N ASP A 10 13.94 -29.92 10.85
CA ASP A 10 13.09 -30.80 10.06
C ASP A 10 12.13 -30.00 9.16
N ARG A 11 11.51 -28.92 9.70
CA ARG A 11 10.68 -28.03 8.88
C ARG A 11 11.46 -27.33 7.76
N VAL A 12 12.67 -26.88 8.05
CA VAL A 12 13.56 -26.29 7.02
C VAL A 12 13.84 -27.28 5.90
N ILE A 13 14.10 -28.57 6.22
CA ILE A 13 14.30 -29.61 5.22
C ILE A 13 13.04 -29.87 4.39
N GLU A 14 11.85 -29.88 5.02
CA GLU A 14 10.56 -30.07 4.35
C GLU A 14 10.28 -28.99 3.28
N TYR A 15 10.81 -27.75 3.46
CA TYR A 15 10.71 -26.70 2.44
C TYR A 15 11.59 -26.92 1.21
N GLY A 16 12.51 -27.90 1.25
CA GLY A 16 13.26 -28.36 0.08
C GLY A 16 14.45 -27.50 -0.35
N MET A 17 14.86 -26.52 0.46
CA MET A 17 16.08 -25.77 0.22
C MET A 17 17.33 -26.53 0.66
N TYR A 18 17.20 -27.47 1.55
CA TYR A 18 18.20 -28.38 2.08
C TYR A 18 17.72 -29.82 2.00
N ASN A 19 18.65 -30.77 1.98
CA ASN A 19 18.37 -32.21 1.97
C ASN A 19 18.61 -32.82 3.35
N GLU A 20 18.19 -34.08 3.53
CA GLU A 20 18.39 -34.81 4.80
C GLU A 20 19.85 -34.81 5.30
N ILE A 21 20.82 -34.88 4.39
CA ILE A 21 22.25 -34.83 4.71
C ILE A 21 22.68 -33.49 5.31
N ASP A 22 21.94 -32.41 5.06
CA ASP A 22 22.24 -31.05 5.48
C ASP A 22 21.75 -30.75 6.91
N LYS A 23 21.00 -31.64 7.55
CA LYS A 23 20.41 -31.42 8.88
C LYS A 23 21.43 -30.96 9.92
N ILE A 24 22.57 -31.60 9.99
CA ILE A 24 23.64 -31.23 10.96
C ILE A 24 24.19 -29.84 10.63
N TYR A 25 24.40 -29.56 9.38
CA TYR A 25 24.86 -28.23 8.92
C TYR A 25 23.86 -27.14 9.30
N VAL A 26 22.56 -27.31 8.97
CA VAL A 26 21.49 -26.36 9.30
C VAL A 26 21.42 -26.18 10.83
N LYS A 27 21.41 -27.28 11.59
CA LYS A 27 21.40 -27.24 13.08
C LYS A 27 22.55 -26.38 13.62
N ASN A 28 23.77 -26.63 13.16
CA ASN A 28 24.95 -25.89 13.60
C ASN A 28 24.89 -24.39 13.23
N ARG A 29 24.33 -24.06 12.08
CA ARG A 29 24.11 -22.66 11.65
C ARG A 29 23.07 -21.97 12.55
N VAL A 30 21.98 -22.66 12.88
CA VAL A 30 20.97 -22.14 13.81
C VAL A 30 21.54 -21.95 15.21
N LEU A 31 22.28 -22.93 15.75
CA LEU A 31 22.97 -22.83 17.04
C LEU A 31 23.94 -21.64 17.12
N ALA A 32 24.65 -21.36 16.05
CA ALA A 32 25.53 -20.18 15.98
C ALA A 32 24.77 -18.86 16.15
N LEU A 33 23.52 -18.80 15.66
CA LEU A 33 22.66 -17.62 15.78
C LEU A 33 22.02 -17.48 17.16
N ILE A 34 21.56 -18.58 17.75
CA ILE A 34 20.74 -18.53 18.98
C ILE A 34 21.49 -18.94 20.26
N GLY A 35 22.67 -19.57 20.14
CA GLY A 35 23.39 -20.22 21.25
C GLY A 35 22.88 -21.65 21.52
N GLU A 36 23.57 -22.35 22.38
CA GLU A 36 23.33 -23.78 22.64
C GLU A 36 22.38 -24.02 23.82
N GLU A 37 22.37 -23.13 24.83
CA GLU A 37 21.57 -23.31 26.05
C GLU A 37 20.07 -23.23 25.74
N GLY A 38 19.28 -24.10 26.38
CA GLY A 38 17.80 -24.12 26.26
C GLY A 38 17.26 -24.70 24.95
N THR A 39 18.11 -25.24 24.09
CA THR A 39 17.69 -25.81 22.79
C THR A 39 17.20 -27.26 22.90
N ASP A 40 17.34 -27.89 24.05
CA ASP A 40 16.84 -29.21 24.41
C ASP A 40 15.34 -29.25 24.78
N ARG A 41 14.70 -28.08 24.85
CA ARG A 41 13.26 -27.97 25.08
C ARG A 41 12.49 -28.82 24.07
N ILE A 42 11.61 -29.68 24.59
CA ILE A 42 10.73 -30.51 23.75
C ILE A 42 9.61 -29.65 23.16
N SER A 43 9.36 -29.82 21.87
CA SER A 43 8.29 -29.12 21.15
C SER A 43 7.62 -30.05 20.13
N ASP A 44 6.30 -29.98 20.08
CA ASP A 44 5.45 -30.58 19.04
C ASP A 44 4.76 -29.52 18.18
N GLU A 45 5.24 -28.27 18.28
CA GLU A 45 4.73 -27.15 17.50
C GLU A 45 4.93 -27.41 15.99
N ASN A 46 3.91 -27.13 15.21
CA ASN A 46 3.89 -27.33 13.76
C ASN A 46 4.03 -26.05 12.95
N ASP A 47 3.73 -24.90 13.55
CA ASP A 47 3.89 -23.61 12.88
C ASP A 47 5.34 -23.14 12.98
N LEU A 48 6.02 -23.09 11.82
CA LEU A 48 7.41 -22.64 11.72
C LEU A 48 7.62 -21.23 12.27
N LYS A 49 6.62 -20.36 12.16
CA LYS A 49 6.71 -18.98 12.68
C LYS A 49 6.70 -18.97 14.21
N GLN A 50 5.89 -19.82 14.83
CA GLN A 50 5.91 -19.97 16.30
C GLN A 50 7.21 -20.61 16.77
N ILE A 51 7.72 -21.62 16.07
CA ILE A 51 9.04 -22.20 16.38
C ILE A 51 10.13 -21.14 16.29
N LYS A 52 10.14 -20.31 15.23
CA LYS A 52 11.05 -19.17 15.07
C LYS A 52 10.95 -18.21 16.27
N ASP A 53 9.76 -17.87 16.74
CA ASP A 53 9.57 -16.97 17.87
C ASP A 53 10.18 -17.56 19.16
N TYR A 54 10.03 -18.86 19.42
CA TYR A 54 10.70 -19.54 20.53
C TYR A 54 12.22 -19.53 20.39
N LEU A 55 12.77 -19.70 19.20
CA LEU A 55 14.23 -19.63 18.95
C LEU A 55 14.77 -18.22 19.19
N VAL A 56 14.00 -17.18 18.84
CA VAL A 56 14.34 -15.78 19.16
C VAL A 56 14.36 -15.54 20.68
N GLU A 57 13.40 -16.11 21.43
CA GLU A 57 13.43 -16.06 22.90
C GLU A 57 14.64 -16.75 23.52
N ILE A 58 15.05 -17.90 22.96
CA ILE A 58 16.27 -18.60 23.37
C ILE A 58 17.50 -17.73 23.12
N ALA A 59 17.60 -17.12 21.95
CA ALA A 59 18.70 -16.21 21.61
C ALA A 59 18.79 -15.01 22.55
N LEU A 60 17.65 -14.44 22.94
CA LEU A 60 17.57 -13.36 23.92
C LEU A 60 18.13 -13.80 25.29
N LYS A 61 17.71 -14.97 25.78
CA LYS A 61 18.19 -15.54 27.05
C LYS A 61 19.68 -15.85 27.02
N ASN A 62 20.19 -16.28 25.88
CA ASN A 62 21.62 -16.58 25.65
C ASN A 62 22.46 -15.32 25.40
N GLY A 63 21.87 -14.12 25.45
CA GLY A 63 22.56 -12.85 25.22
C GLY A 63 23.09 -12.66 23.79
N LYS A 64 22.52 -13.38 22.80
CA LYS A 64 22.89 -13.25 21.37
C LYS A 64 22.28 -12.01 20.73
N ILE A 65 21.17 -11.54 21.26
CA ILE A 65 20.48 -10.31 20.87
C ILE A 65 20.05 -9.53 22.11
N LYS A 66 19.81 -8.23 21.96
CA LYS A 66 19.22 -7.37 22.99
C LYS A 66 17.70 -7.44 22.94
N ASP A 67 17.06 -7.05 24.03
CA ASP A 67 15.60 -6.95 24.12
C ASP A 67 15.09 -5.68 23.41
N LEU A 68 15.29 -5.65 22.08
CA LEU A 68 14.81 -4.63 21.15
C LEU A 68 14.01 -5.31 20.05
N ILE A 69 12.91 -4.70 19.63
CA ILE A 69 12.02 -5.24 18.59
C ILE A 69 12.81 -5.49 17.29
N GLU A 70 13.66 -4.54 16.91
CA GLU A 70 14.44 -4.60 15.67
C GLU A 70 15.48 -5.73 15.68
N GLU A 71 16.12 -6.01 16.82
CA GLU A 71 17.07 -7.12 16.92
C GLU A 71 16.35 -8.47 16.86
N LYS A 72 15.16 -8.58 17.48
CA LYS A 72 14.30 -9.77 17.36
C LYS A 72 13.82 -9.99 15.93
N GLU A 73 13.41 -8.91 15.24
CA GLU A 73 13.00 -8.98 13.82
C GLU A 73 14.16 -9.37 12.91
N CYS A 74 15.37 -8.82 13.12
CA CYS A 74 16.55 -9.17 12.35
C CYS A 74 16.89 -10.66 12.51
N LEU A 75 16.91 -11.18 13.75
CA LEU A 75 17.18 -12.59 13.98
C LEU A 75 16.06 -13.47 13.42
N GLY A 76 14.79 -13.08 13.61
CA GLY A 76 13.64 -13.81 13.07
C GLY A 76 13.70 -13.91 11.54
N ALA A 77 14.03 -12.82 10.84
CA ALA A 77 14.21 -12.81 9.40
C ALA A 77 15.38 -13.69 8.96
N GLU A 78 16.48 -13.72 9.73
CA GLU A 78 17.64 -14.58 9.44
C GLU A 78 17.31 -16.07 9.61
N LEU A 79 16.54 -16.44 10.65
CA LEU A 79 16.06 -17.80 10.83
C LEU A 79 15.12 -18.22 9.71
N MET A 80 14.18 -17.37 9.32
CA MET A 80 13.26 -17.66 8.21
C MET A 80 13.93 -17.67 6.85
N ASN A 81 15.11 -17.07 6.71
CA ASN A 81 15.90 -17.13 5.47
C ASN A 81 16.34 -18.56 5.10
N PHE A 82 16.39 -19.50 6.05
CA PHE A 82 16.74 -20.91 5.77
C PHE A 82 15.73 -21.60 4.85
N ILE A 83 14.48 -21.14 4.78
CA ILE A 83 13.47 -21.72 3.85
C ILE A 83 13.36 -20.97 2.52
N VAL A 84 14.15 -19.92 2.31
CA VAL A 84 14.03 -19.05 1.14
C VAL A 84 15.16 -19.33 0.15
N PRO A 85 14.86 -19.58 -1.14
CA PRO A 85 15.89 -19.82 -2.15
C PRO A 85 16.80 -18.60 -2.33
N LEU A 86 18.00 -18.83 -2.85
CA LEU A 86 18.85 -17.74 -3.36
C LEU A 86 18.11 -16.98 -4.47
N PRO A 87 18.36 -15.67 -4.65
CA PRO A 87 17.68 -14.84 -5.65
C PRO A 87 17.69 -15.43 -7.07
N SER A 88 18.86 -15.93 -7.52
CA SER A 88 18.96 -16.57 -8.84
C SER A 88 18.06 -17.81 -8.94
N ARG A 89 18.11 -18.68 -7.93
CA ARG A 89 17.32 -19.91 -7.94
C ARG A 89 15.80 -19.61 -7.90
N LEU A 90 15.38 -18.61 -7.10
CA LEU A 90 13.99 -18.21 -7.06
C LEU A 90 13.51 -17.67 -8.41
N ASN A 91 14.30 -16.83 -9.06
CA ASN A 91 13.95 -16.30 -10.37
C ASN A 91 13.87 -17.42 -11.43
N ASP A 92 14.78 -18.40 -11.42
CA ASP A 92 14.73 -19.57 -12.31
C ASP A 92 13.43 -20.39 -12.07
N ILE A 93 13.08 -20.65 -10.81
CA ILE A 93 11.85 -21.36 -10.44
C ILE A 93 10.63 -20.57 -10.91
N PHE A 94 10.56 -19.28 -10.57
CA PHE A 94 9.41 -18.44 -10.92
C PHE A 94 9.16 -18.42 -12.42
N TRP A 95 10.18 -18.13 -13.24
CA TRP A 95 9.99 -18.02 -14.69
C TRP A 95 9.74 -19.37 -15.35
N SER A 96 10.35 -20.45 -14.83
CA SER A 96 10.03 -21.82 -15.33
C SER A 96 8.60 -22.23 -15.01
N SER A 97 8.09 -21.87 -13.84
CA SER A 97 6.69 -22.09 -13.45
C SER A 97 5.75 -21.19 -14.27
N TYR A 98 6.15 -19.94 -14.48
CA TYR A 98 5.41 -18.94 -15.25
C TYR A 98 5.18 -19.36 -16.71
N ASP A 99 6.18 -19.97 -17.35
CA ASP A 99 6.06 -20.50 -18.72
C ASP A 99 4.98 -21.60 -18.84
N ILE A 100 4.65 -22.26 -17.73
CA ILE A 100 3.61 -23.29 -17.66
C ILE A 100 2.27 -22.66 -17.26
N SER A 101 2.29 -21.89 -16.16
CA SER A 101 1.12 -21.23 -15.59
C SER A 101 1.53 -19.94 -14.88
N PRO A 102 1.31 -18.77 -15.49
CA PRO A 102 1.59 -17.48 -14.84
C PRO A 102 0.91 -17.33 -13.47
N GLN A 103 -0.29 -17.84 -13.33
CA GLN A 103 -1.04 -17.78 -12.08
C GLN A 103 -0.36 -18.61 -10.98
N GLU A 104 0.05 -19.85 -11.27
CA GLU A 104 0.72 -20.72 -10.29
C GLU A 104 2.05 -20.13 -9.83
N ALA A 105 2.84 -19.57 -10.75
CA ALA A 105 4.11 -18.92 -10.41
C ALA A 105 3.92 -17.77 -9.40
N VAL A 106 2.90 -16.94 -9.61
CA VAL A 106 2.55 -15.84 -8.72
C VAL A 106 2.06 -16.34 -7.35
N GLU A 107 1.18 -17.36 -7.34
CA GLU A 107 0.65 -17.97 -6.12
C GLU A 107 1.76 -18.63 -5.28
N GLU A 108 2.72 -19.30 -5.91
CA GLU A 108 3.90 -19.90 -5.26
C GLU A 108 4.79 -18.83 -4.64
N PHE A 109 5.07 -17.74 -5.36
CA PHE A 109 5.86 -16.63 -4.82
C PHE A 109 5.15 -15.91 -3.67
N TYR A 110 3.83 -15.72 -3.77
CA TYR A 110 3.03 -15.16 -2.68
C TYR A 110 3.01 -16.08 -1.45
N LYS A 111 2.85 -17.39 -1.68
CA LYS A 111 2.92 -18.39 -0.60
C LYS A 111 4.27 -18.37 0.09
N LEU A 112 5.38 -18.39 -0.66
CA LEU A 112 6.74 -18.29 -0.11
C LEU A 112 6.91 -17.03 0.74
N SER A 113 6.42 -15.88 0.26
CA SER A 113 6.51 -14.60 0.97
C SER A 113 5.74 -14.60 2.29
N LYS A 114 4.64 -15.35 2.38
CA LYS A 114 3.87 -15.56 3.62
C LYS A 114 4.55 -16.57 4.55
N ASP A 115 4.97 -17.70 4.02
CA ASP A 115 5.55 -18.79 4.80
C ASP A 115 6.89 -18.39 5.43
N SER A 116 7.68 -17.61 4.71
CA SER A 116 8.95 -17.06 5.19
C SER A 116 8.79 -15.92 6.21
N ASP A 117 7.57 -15.58 6.63
CA ASP A 117 7.28 -14.45 7.52
C ASP A 117 7.81 -13.10 6.99
N TYR A 118 8.02 -13.00 5.67
CA TYR A 118 8.31 -11.72 5.03
C TYR A 118 7.05 -10.85 5.03
N ILE A 119 5.92 -11.39 4.58
CA ILE A 119 4.60 -10.78 4.81
C ILE A 119 4.18 -11.09 6.25
N LYS A 120 4.02 -10.04 7.04
CA LYS A 120 3.73 -10.12 8.49
C LYS A 120 2.27 -10.47 8.76
N THR A 121 1.84 -11.66 8.33
CA THR A 121 0.43 -12.10 8.39
C THR A 121 -0.17 -12.02 9.79
N SER A 122 0.59 -12.41 10.84
CA SER A 122 0.13 -12.33 12.22
C SER A 122 -0.04 -10.91 12.75
N ALA A 123 0.75 -9.94 12.23
CA ALA A 123 0.59 -8.55 12.57
C ALA A 123 -0.61 -7.94 11.80
N ILE A 124 -0.74 -8.27 10.52
CA ILE A 124 -1.84 -7.81 9.65
C ILE A 124 -3.20 -8.27 10.19
N ALA A 125 -3.30 -9.49 10.71
CA ALA A 125 -4.52 -10.03 11.32
C ALA A 125 -5.03 -9.24 12.55
N LYS A 126 -4.25 -8.31 13.09
CA LYS A 126 -4.66 -7.41 14.19
C LYS A 126 -5.37 -6.16 13.71
N ASN A 127 -5.30 -5.84 12.41
CA ASN A 127 -5.96 -4.68 11.84
C ASN A 127 -7.46 -4.74 12.11
N ILE A 128 -8.09 -3.57 12.25
CA ILE A 128 -9.54 -3.44 12.36
C ILE A 128 -10.04 -3.04 10.97
N GLU A 129 -10.88 -3.89 10.38
CA GLU A 129 -11.42 -3.70 9.04
C GLU A 129 -12.94 -3.63 9.08
N PHE A 130 -13.50 -2.66 8.41
CA PHE A 130 -14.95 -2.53 8.24
C PHE A 130 -15.29 -1.79 6.95
N ARG A 131 -16.57 -1.79 6.60
CA ARG A 131 -17.09 -1.13 5.41
C ARG A 131 -18.13 -0.10 5.77
N SER A 132 -18.20 0.97 5.00
CA SER A 132 -19.21 2.03 5.19
C SER A 132 -19.84 2.41 3.87
N SER A 133 -21.18 2.39 3.84
CA SER A 133 -21.95 2.82 2.67
C SER A 133 -21.97 4.33 2.57
N THR A 134 -21.70 4.86 1.39
CA THR A 134 -21.70 6.29 1.07
C THR A 134 -22.49 6.56 -0.21
N LYS A 135 -22.66 7.83 -0.56
CA LYS A 135 -23.28 8.23 -1.84
C LYS A 135 -22.48 7.80 -3.08
N TYR A 136 -21.22 7.37 -2.90
CA TYR A 136 -20.33 6.88 -3.96
C TYR A 136 -20.26 5.36 -4.04
N GLY A 137 -20.95 4.68 -3.16
CA GLY A 137 -20.88 3.24 -2.95
C GLY A 137 -20.26 2.89 -1.61
N GLU A 138 -19.88 1.64 -1.44
CA GLU A 138 -19.27 1.15 -0.22
C GLU A 138 -17.76 1.46 -0.22
N LEU A 139 -17.28 2.14 0.82
CA LEU A 139 -15.86 2.36 1.09
C LEU A 139 -15.34 1.33 2.09
N GLU A 140 -14.06 1.00 1.98
CA GLU A 140 -13.37 0.06 2.86
C GLU A 140 -12.44 0.83 3.79
N ILE A 141 -12.46 0.47 5.07
CA ILE A 141 -11.72 1.18 6.13
C ILE A 141 -10.86 0.19 6.88
N THR A 142 -9.57 0.48 6.99
CA THR A 142 -8.63 -0.28 7.81
C THR A 142 -7.97 0.64 8.82
N ILE A 143 -8.14 0.36 10.12
CA ILE A 143 -7.28 0.93 11.16
C ILE A 143 -6.06 0.03 11.26
N ASN A 144 -4.92 0.55 10.84
CA ASN A 144 -3.70 -0.23 10.67
C ASN A 144 -2.96 -0.40 11.99
N LEU A 145 -3.06 -1.60 12.57
CA LEU A 145 -2.35 -2.00 13.79
C LEU A 145 -1.12 -2.89 13.49
N SER A 146 -0.85 -3.20 12.23
CA SER A 146 0.19 -4.15 11.83
C SER A 146 1.61 -3.61 11.98
N LYS A 147 1.79 -2.28 11.87
CA LYS A 147 3.09 -1.64 12.00
C LYS A 147 3.27 -1.17 13.45
N PRO A 148 4.19 -1.79 14.22
CA PRO A 148 4.42 -1.39 15.60
C PRO A 148 4.91 0.05 15.69
N GLU A 149 4.42 0.78 16.67
CA GLU A 149 4.99 2.07 17.04
C GLU A 149 6.37 1.85 17.69
N LYS A 150 7.30 2.75 17.39
CA LYS A 150 8.64 2.69 17.98
C LYS A 150 8.56 3.01 19.47
N ASP A 151 9.08 2.11 20.30
CA ASP A 151 9.18 2.38 21.71
C ASP A 151 10.31 3.40 22.04
N PRO A 152 10.28 4.04 23.23
CA PRO A 152 11.32 4.97 23.65
C PRO A 152 12.73 4.38 23.67
N LYS A 153 12.89 3.08 23.94
CA LYS A 153 14.20 2.40 23.95
C LYS A 153 14.77 2.30 22.57
N THR A 154 13.94 1.93 21.58
CA THR A 154 14.31 1.91 20.17
C THR A 154 14.71 3.29 19.68
N ILE A 155 13.93 4.34 19.98
CA ILE A 155 14.26 5.73 19.62
C ILE A 155 15.60 6.18 20.21
N ALA A 156 15.88 5.79 21.44
CA ALA A 156 17.17 6.10 22.10
C ALA A 156 18.33 5.33 21.44
N ALA A 157 18.13 4.06 21.10
CA ALA A 157 19.14 3.23 20.46
C ALA A 157 19.45 3.72 19.02
N GLU A 158 18.44 4.14 18.25
CA GLU A 158 18.62 4.69 16.90
C GLU A 158 19.54 5.91 16.86
N LYS A 159 19.48 6.77 17.87
CA LYS A 159 20.35 7.97 17.96
C LYS A 159 21.85 7.63 18.05
N LEU A 160 22.18 6.41 18.48
CA LEU A 160 23.56 5.94 18.62
C LEU A 160 24.08 5.24 17.36
N VAL A 161 23.20 4.95 16.39
CA VAL A 161 23.59 4.24 15.17
C VAL A 161 24.19 5.21 14.16
N LYS A 162 25.37 4.87 13.66
CA LYS A 162 26.02 5.65 12.59
C LYS A 162 25.18 5.59 11.32
N ALA A 163 24.94 6.77 10.74
CA ALA A 163 24.27 6.88 9.45
C ALA A 163 25.02 6.11 8.36
N THR A 164 24.30 5.34 7.56
CA THR A 164 24.83 4.64 6.38
C THR A 164 23.90 4.91 5.20
N ASN A 165 24.47 4.95 3.99
CA ASN A 165 23.71 5.12 2.75
C ASN A 165 23.45 3.78 2.05
N TYR A 166 23.48 2.65 2.78
CA TYR A 166 23.22 1.33 2.23
C TYR A 166 22.23 0.55 3.12
N PRO A 167 21.14 0.04 2.55
CA PRO A 167 20.60 0.37 1.22
C PRO A 167 20.22 1.87 1.11
N LYS A 168 20.18 2.43 -0.11
CA LYS A 168 19.86 3.86 -0.30
C LYS A 168 18.45 4.23 0.15
N CYS A 169 17.46 3.36 -0.14
CA CYS A 169 16.07 3.51 0.35
C CYS A 169 15.39 2.15 0.48
N LEU A 170 14.17 2.15 1.05
CA LEU A 170 13.38 0.94 1.30
C LEU A 170 12.94 0.19 0.03
N LEU A 171 13.05 0.80 -1.15
CA LEU A 171 12.66 0.24 -2.44
C LEU A 171 13.86 -0.16 -3.31
N CYS A 172 15.11 0.03 -2.85
CA CYS A 172 16.26 -0.38 -3.63
C CYS A 172 16.44 -1.90 -3.65
N MET A 173 16.98 -2.42 -4.76
CA MET A 173 17.33 -3.85 -4.92
C MET A 173 18.28 -4.35 -3.84
N GLU A 174 19.10 -3.46 -3.26
CA GLU A 174 20.02 -3.76 -2.15
C GLU A 174 19.33 -4.25 -0.87
N ASN A 175 18.00 -4.09 -0.78
CA ASN A 175 17.23 -4.66 0.33
C ASN A 175 17.14 -6.19 0.28
N GLU A 176 17.31 -6.81 -0.88
CA GLU A 176 17.18 -8.26 -1.01
C GLU A 176 18.28 -8.99 -0.23
N GLY A 177 17.89 -9.73 0.80
CA GLY A 177 18.81 -10.42 1.69
C GLY A 177 19.56 -9.51 2.68
N TYR A 178 19.19 -8.23 2.81
CA TYR A 178 19.83 -7.31 3.75
C TYR A 178 19.44 -7.66 5.20
N GLN A 179 20.44 -7.83 6.07
CA GLN A 179 20.23 -8.26 7.46
C GLN A 179 19.33 -7.32 8.25
N GLY A 180 19.34 -6.04 7.94
CA GLY A 180 18.68 -5.02 8.77
C GLY A 180 19.61 -4.44 9.85
N ARG A 181 19.11 -3.50 10.60
CA ARG A 181 19.75 -2.87 11.75
C ARG A 181 18.72 -2.10 12.57
N ILE A 182 19.07 -1.59 13.74
CA ILE A 182 18.15 -0.89 14.67
C ILE A 182 17.31 0.20 13.99
N ASN A 183 17.87 0.95 13.04
CA ASN A 183 17.16 2.01 12.31
C ASN A 183 16.78 1.64 10.86
N TYR A 184 16.80 0.37 10.52
CA TYR A 184 16.48 -0.09 9.18
C TYR A 184 15.90 -1.52 9.21
N PRO A 185 14.79 -1.79 8.52
CA PRO A 185 14.07 -3.05 8.65
C PRO A 185 14.88 -4.27 8.21
N ALA A 186 14.60 -5.40 8.86
CA ALA A 186 15.11 -6.71 8.48
C ALA A 186 14.62 -7.15 7.10
N ARG A 187 15.51 -7.70 6.28
CA ARG A 187 15.26 -8.13 4.90
C ARG A 187 16.00 -9.42 4.51
N SER A 188 16.55 -10.19 5.47
CA SER A 188 17.26 -11.45 5.19
C SER A 188 16.40 -12.42 4.37
N ASN A 189 15.12 -12.54 4.71
CA ASN A 189 14.11 -13.37 4.05
C ASN A 189 13.39 -12.70 2.87
N HIS A 190 13.79 -11.50 2.50
CA HIS A 190 13.22 -10.76 1.36
C HIS A 190 13.79 -11.24 0.04
N ARG A 191 12.91 -11.40 -0.97
CA ARG A 191 13.28 -11.76 -2.35
C ARG A 191 12.52 -10.93 -3.35
N ILE A 192 13.12 -10.76 -4.52
CA ILE A 192 12.62 -9.94 -5.62
C ILE A 192 12.63 -10.77 -6.91
N ILE A 193 11.51 -10.86 -7.59
CA ILE A 193 11.46 -11.38 -8.96
C ILE A 193 11.90 -10.27 -9.91
N ARG A 194 12.85 -10.56 -10.79
CA ARG A 194 13.28 -9.64 -11.84
C ARG A 194 12.35 -9.78 -13.03
N LEU A 195 11.83 -8.64 -13.50
CA LEU A 195 11.01 -8.58 -14.69
C LEU A 195 11.47 -7.43 -15.60
N LYS A 196 11.01 -7.41 -16.83
CA LYS A 196 11.28 -6.38 -17.81
C LYS A 196 10.02 -5.58 -18.06
N LEU A 197 10.12 -4.26 -17.94
CA LEU A 197 9.09 -3.33 -18.41
C LEU A 197 9.71 -2.41 -19.45
N GLY A 198 9.28 -2.55 -20.71
CA GLY A 198 10.00 -2.01 -21.84
C GLY A 198 11.43 -2.53 -21.91
N ASP A 199 12.39 -1.62 -21.98
CA ASP A 199 13.83 -1.95 -21.99
C ASP A 199 14.47 -1.94 -20.60
N GLU A 200 13.70 -1.68 -19.54
CA GLU A 200 14.23 -1.54 -18.18
C GLU A 200 14.04 -2.81 -17.35
N VAL A 201 15.02 -3.05 -16.45
CA VAL A 201 14.89 -4.09 -15.43
C VAL A 201 14.16 -3.52 -14.23
N TRP A 202 13.13 -4.24 -13.80
CA TRP A 202 12.30 -3.93 -12.64
C TRP A 202 12.31 -5.11 -11.66
N GLY A 203 11.96 -4.82 -10.42
CA GLY A 203 11.73 -5.83 -9.40
C GLY A 203 10.24 -5.94 -9.08
N PHE A 204 9.79 -7.15 -8.85
CA PHE A 204 8.48 -7.45 -8.31
C PHE A 204 8.66 -8.09 -6.94
N GLN A 205 8.02 -7.53 -5.94
CA GLN A 205 8.00 -8.00 -4.56
C GLN A 205 6.62 -7.76 -3.92
N TYR A 206 6.33 -8.42 -2.80
CA TYR A 206 5.16 -8.09 -1.98
C TYR A 206 5.48 -7.06 -0.89
N SER A 207 4.46 -6.36 -0.44
CA SER A 207 4.57 -5.49 0.74
C SER A 207 4.62 -6.34 2.01
N PRO A 208 5.57 -6.11 2.93
CA PRO A 208 5.62 -6.86 4.19
C PRO A 208 4.41 -6.57 5.11
N TYR A 209 3.83 -5.40 5.01
CA TYR A 209 2.60 -4.98 5.71
C TYR A 209 1.53 -4.70 4.67
N SER A 210 0.98 -5.79 4.11
CA SER A 210 -0.02 -5.72 3.05
C SER A 210 -1.31 -5.10 3.55
N TYR A 211 -1.89 -4.20 2.75
CA TYR A 211 -3.19 -3.58 3.03
C TYR A 211 -4.34 -4.33 2.37
N PHE A 212 -4.04 -5.16 1.38
CA PHE A 212 -4.99 -5.99 0.66
C PHE A 212 -4.29 -7.25 0.13
N ASN A 213 -5.08 -8.20 -0.40
CA ASN A 213 -4.53 -9.47 -0.89
C ASN A 213 -3.55 -9.25 -2.05
N GLU A 214 -2.39 -9.94 -1.97
CA GLU A 214 -1.32 -9.87 -2.97
C GLU A 214 -0.80 -8.44 -3.22
N HIS A 215 -0.77 -7.58 -2.17
CA HIS A 215 -0.24 -6.23 -2.29
C HIS A 215 1.21 -6.24 -2.75
N ALA A 216 1.41 -5.95 -4.03
CA ALA A 216 2.67 -5.97 -4.74
C ALA A 216 3.27 -4.58 -4.89
N ILE A 217 4.60 -4.53 -4.97
CA ILE A 217 5.38 -3.34 -5.29
C ILE A 217 6.29 -3.68 -6.47
N PHE A 218 6.24 -2.87 -7.50
CA PHE A 218 7.13 -2.92 -8.66
C PHE A 218 8.12 -1.78 -8.55
N LEU A 219 9.40 -2.06 -8.48
CA LEU A 219 10.45 -1.08 -8.25
C LEU A 219 11.43 -1.04 -9.43
N ASN A 220 11.79 0.15 -9.87
CA ASN A 220 12.84 0.30 -10.87
C ASN A 220 14.18 -0.20 -10.29
N SER A 221 14.95 -0.93 -11.06
CA SER A 221 16.28 -1.38 -10.62
C SER A 221 17.27 -0.24 -10.36
N GLN A 222 17.01 0.93 -10.95
CA GLN A 222 17.79 2.13 -10.75
C GLN A 222 17.11 3.04 -9.71
N HIS A 223 17.89 3.60 -8.80
CA HIS A 223 17.40 4.59 -7.85
C HIS A 223 17.23 5.95 -8.55
N VAL A 224 16.11 6.10 -9.25
CA VAL A 224 15.74 7.33 -9.99
C VAL A 224 14.44 7.88 -9.41
N PRO A 225 14.24 9.20 -9.40
CA PRO A 225 13.00 9.81 -8.92
C PRO A 225 11.77 9.33 -9.70
N MET A 226 10.61 9.37 -9.05
CA MET A 226 9.33 9.17 -9.71
C MET A 226 9.10 10.25 -10.77
N ALA A 227 8.52 9.84 -11.89
CA ALA A 227 8.06 10.73 -12.94
C ALA A 227 6.87 10.07 -13.66
N ILE A 228 5.74 10.75 -13.70
CA ILE A 228 4.58 10.33 -14.49
C ILE A 228 4.78 10.77 -15.92
N THR A 229 4.94 9.82 -16.83
CA THR A 229 5.16 10.06 -18.26
C THR A 229 4.37 9.05 -19.10
N SER A 230 4.45 9.15 -20.43
CA SER A 230 3.91 8.12 -21.33
C SER A 230 4.40 6.72 -20.99
N LYS A 231 5.67 6.62 -20.60
CA LYS A 231 6.29 5.35 -20.19
C LYS A 231 5.63 4.75 -18.95
N THR A 232 5.13 5.59 -18.03
CA THR A 232 4.38 5.11 -16.85
C THR A 232 3.14 4.35 -17.27
N PHE A 233 2.32 4.91 -18.16
CA PHE A 233 1.11 4.23 -18.66
C PHE A 233 1.44 2.93 -19.38
N GLU A 234 2.47 2.93 -20.22
CA GLU A 234 2.96 1.76 -20.94
C GLU A 234 3.36 0.64 -19.96
N GLN A 235 4.20 0.97 -18.96
CA GLN A 235 4.69 0.01 -17.97
C GLN A 235 3.56 -0.53 -17.07
N LEU A 236 2.58 0.30 -16.68
CA LEU A 236 1.43 -0.18 -15.93
C LEU A 236 0.59 -1.19 -16.74
N LEU A 237 0.38 -0.92 -18.03
CA LEU A 237 -0.31 -1.85 -18.93
C LEU A 237 0.51 -3.12 -19.22
N GLU A 238 1.83 -3.04 -19.23
CA GLU A 238 2.70 -4.23 -19.32
C GLU A 238 2.62 -5.11 -18.06
N ILE A 239 2.57 -4.50 -16.86
CA ILE A 239 2.40 -5.26 -15.61
C ILE A 239 1.09 -6.07 -15.63
N VAL A 240 -0.02 -5.49 -16.06
CA VAL A 240 -1.29 -6.22 -16.12
C VAL A 240 -1.35 -7.27 -17.24
N ASP A 241 -0.45 -7.18 -18.22
CA ASP A 241 -0.22 -8.24 -19.20
C ASP A 241 0.58 -9.41 -18.62
N ILE A 242 1.65 -9.09 -17.86
CA ILE A 242 2.55 -10.07 -17.24
C ILE A 242 1.85 -10.79 -16.07
N LEU A 243 1.05 -10.08 -15.27
CA LEU A 243 0.43 -10.62 -14.05
C LEU A 243 -1.10 -10.69 -14.18
N PRO A 244 -1.65 -11.81 -14.65
CA PRO A 244 -3.09 -11.96 -14.90
C PRO A 244 -3.94 -11.73 -13.64
N GLY A 245 -4.96 -10.86 -13.77
CA GLY A 245 -5.86 -10.52 -12.67
C GLY A 245 -5.32 -9.48 -11.69
N TYR A 246 -4.13 -8.95 -11.94
CA TYR A 246 -3.61 -7.80 -11.18
C TYR A 246 -4.12 -6.48 -11.75
N PHE A 247 -4.30 -5.51 -10.86
CA PHE A 247 -4.22 -4.11 -11.22
C PHE A 247 -2.78 -3.62 -11.03
N ALA A 248 -2.41 -2.53 -11.67
CA ALA A 248 -1.17 -1.79 -11.42
C ALA A 248 -1.44 -0.30 -11.44
N GLY A 249 -0.85 0.45 -10.52
CA GLY A 249 -1.03 1.90 -10.44
C GLY A 249 0.21 2.60 -9.89
N SER A 250 0.29 3.89 -10.13
CA SER A 250 1.34 4.76 -9.60
C SER A 250 0.76 5.80 -8.66
N ASN A 251 1.46 6.06 -7.55
CA ASN A 251 1.24 7.33 -6.87
C ASN A 251 1.58 8.50 -7.81
N SER A 252 1.10 9.69 -7.49
CA SER A 252 1.54 10.90 -8.16
C SER A 252 3.02 11.20 -7.87
N ASP A 253 3.69 11.90 -8.77
CA ASP A 253 5.11 12.24 -8.71
C ASP A 253 5.39 13.61 -8.08
N LEU A 254 4.35 14.31 -7.60
CA LEU A 254 4.47 15.58 -6.91
C LEU A 254 4.20 15.43 -5.40
N PRO A 255 4.86 16.23 -4.55
CA PRO A 255 4.56 16.27 -3.11
C PRO A 255 3.11 16.70 -2.86
N ILE A 256 2.59 16.47 -1.65
CA ILE A 256 1.22 16.80 -1.22
C ILE A 256 0.16 15.90 -1.87
N SER A 257 0.25 15.65 -3.17
CA SER A 257 -0.75 14.89 -3.93
C SER A 257 -0.64 13.37 -3.84
N GLY A 258 0.02 12.84 -2.84
CA GLY A 258 0.19 11.40 -2.57
C GLY A 258 1.63 10.94 -2.73
N GLY A 259 1.92 9.70 -2.37
CA GLY A 259 3.26 9.10 -2.50
C GLY A 259 4.25 9.53 -1.42
N SER A 260 4.73 8.55 -0.64
CA SER A 260 5.70 8.78 0.45
C SER A 260 7.16 8.67 0.00
N ILE A 261 7.45 8.03 -1.12
CA ILE A 261 8.81 7.80 -1.63
C ILE A 261 8.90 8.31 -3.06
N LEU A 262 9.11 9.62 -3.21
CA LEU A 262 9.25 10.26 -4.52
C LEU A 262 10.65 10.08 -5.14
N SER A 263 11.64 9.71 -4.32
CA SER A 263 13.04 9.57 -4.74
C SER A 263 13.33 8.28 -5.50
N HIS A 264 12.42 7.31 -5.52
CA HIS A 264 12.60 6.03 -6.18
C HIS A 264 11.36 5.65 -6.99
N ASN A 265 11.51 5.53 -8.30
CA ASN A 265 10.40 5.19 -9.19
C ASN A 265 9.88 3.78 -8.92
N HIS A 266 8.59 3.70 -8.61
CA HIS A 266 7.91 2.45 -8.25
C HIS A 266 6.42 2.52 -8.55
N TYR A 267 5.82 1.34 -8.72
CA TYR A 267 4.37 1.16 -8.86
C TYR A 267 3.87 0.21 -7.79
N GLN A 268 2.58 0.22 -7.55
CA GLN A 268 1.90 -0.73 -6.69
C GLN A 268 0.86 -1.51 -7.50
N GLY A 269 0.58 -2.72 -7.08
CA GLY A 269 -0.42 -3.55 -7.73
C GLY A 269 -0.85 -4.71 -6.85
N GLY A 270 -1.65 -5.60 -7.40
CA GLY A 270 -2.10 -6.79 -6.70
C GLY A 270 -3.40 -7.35 -7.26
N LYS A 271 -3.82 -8.48 -6.70
CA LYS A 271 -5.07 -9.15 -7.08
C LYS A 271 -6.18 -8.72 -6.13
N TYR A 272 -6.74 -7.54 -6.37
CA TYR A 272 -7.77 -6.96 -5.52
C TYR A 272 -8.71 -6.05 -6.32
N ILE A 273 -10.01 -6.10 -5.99
CA ILE A 273 -11.05 -5.28 -6.62
C ILE A 273 -11.47 -4.18 -5.64
N PHE A 274 -11.02 -2.97 -5.91
CA PHE A 274 -11.30 -1.81 -5.07
C PHE A 274 -12.70 -1.23 -5.30
N PRO A 275 -13.23 -0.45 -4.32
CA PRO A 275 -14.50 0.27 -4.47
C PRO A 275 -14.58 1.11 -5.75
N MET A 276 -13.53 1.85 -6.12
CA MET A 276 -13.51 2.70 -7.32
C MET A 276 -13.69 1.90 -8.62
N GLU A 277 -13.18 0.66 -8.69
CA GLU A 277 -13.37 -0.19 -9.86
C GLU A 277 -14.83 -0.50 -10.12
N LYS A 278 -15.61 -0.69 -9.03
CA LYS A 278 -17.05 -0.97 -9.07
C LYS A 278 -17.90 0.27 -9.42
N ALA A 279 -17.31 1.47 -9.33
CA ALA A 279 -18.02 2.73 -9.57
C ALA A 279 -18.37 2.86 -11.06
N LYS A 280 -19.60 3.32 -11.31
CA LYS A 280 -20.15 3.50 -12.66
C LYS A 280 -19.71 4.85 -13.24
N PHE A 281 -19.82 4.98 -14.54
CA PHE A 281 -19.73 6.28 -15.20
C PHE A 281 -20.87 7.20 -14.70
N GLU A 282 -20.52 8.44 -14.44
CA GLU A 282 -21.46 9.55 -14.25
C GLU A 282 -21.84 10.16 -15.61
N SER A 283 -20.85 10.27 -16.48
CA SER A 283 -21.04 10.72 -17.88
C SER A 283 -20.11 9.95 -18.80
N GLU A 284 -20.64 9.57 -19.97
CA GLU A 284 -19.86 8.90 -21.03
C GLU A 284 -19.74 9.81 -22.23
N PHE A 285 -18.59 9.75 -22.89
CA PHE A 285 -18.29 10.53 -24.11
C PHE A 285 -17.24 9.81 -24.96
N ARG A 286 -16.98 10.38 -26.16
CA ARG A 286 -15.92 9.93 -27.04
C ARG A 286 -14.99 11.11 -27.34
N PHE A 287 -13.70 10.84 -27.30
CA PHE A 287 -12.71 11.82 -27.75
C PHE A 287 -12.58 11.75 -29.27
N LYS A 288 -12.45 12.91 -29.88
CA LYS A 288 -12.19 13.03 -31.30
C LYS A 288 -10.90 12.30 -31.66
N ASP A 289 -10.92 11.55 -32.73
CA ASP A 289 -9.85 10.68 -33.23
C ASP A 289 -9.60 9.42 -32.34
N PHE A 290 -10.49 9.17 -31.33
CA PHE A 290 -10.42 8.02 -30.41
C PHE A 290 -11.81 7.40 -30.18
N GLU A 291 -12.61 7.31 -31.23
CA GLU A 291 -13.98 6.80 -31.18
C GLU A 291 -14.05 5.31 -30.76
N ASP A 292 -12.94 4.60 -30.93
CA ASP A 292 -12.72 3.20 -30.51
C ASP A 292 -12.37 3.04 -29.03
N VAL A 293 -12.15 4.15 -28.29
CA VAL A 293 -11.94 4.16 -26.85
C VAL A 293 -13.20 4.60 -26.14
N ASN A 294 -13.76 3.76 -25.27
CA ASN A 294 -14.83 4.18 -24.37
C ASN A 294 -14.24 5.05 -23.26
N ALA A 295 -14.83 6.22 -23.03
CA ALA A 295 -14.34 7.17 -22.05
C ALA A 295 -15.48 7.80 -21.25
N GLY A 296 -15.20 8.15 -20.00
CA GLY A 296 -16.19 8.85 -19.18
C GLY A 296 -15.63 9.32 -17.86
N ILE A 297 -16.38 10.18 -17.19
CA ILE A 297 -16.13 10.58 -15.80
C ILE A 297 -16.76 9.50 -14.91
N VAL A 298 -16.00 9.01 -13.95
CA VAL A 298 -16.47 8.03 -12.95
C VAL A 298 -17.22 8.75 -11.84
N LYS A 299 -18.36 8.20 -11.40
CA LYS A 299 -19.08 8.69 -10.22
C LYS A 299 -18.28 8.34 -8.95
N TRP A 300 -17.37 9.22 -8.60
CA TRP A 300 -16.39 9.02 -7.53
C TRP A 300 -16.13 10.35 -6.79
N PRO A 301 -15.72 10.35 -5.50
CA PRO A 301 -15.43 11.60 -4.80
C PRO A 301 -14.25 12.37 -5.39
N MET A 302 -13.32 11.68 -6.06
CA MET A 302 -12.18 12.29 -6.75
C MET A 302 -12.43 12.38 -8.26
N SER A 303 -11.65 13.20 -8.95
CA SER A 303 -11.84 13.49 -10.38
C SER A 303 -11.16 12.42 -11.24
N VAL A 304 -11.94 11.47 -11.74
CA VAL A 304 -11.45 10.29 -12.47
C VAL A 304 -11.99 10.27 -13.89
N ILE A 305 -11.10 10.18 -14.88
CA ILE A 305 -11.43 9.84 -16.26
C ILE A 305 -11.07 8.38 -16.47
N ARG A 306 -12.05 7.54 -16.78
CA ARG A 306 -11.87 6.12 -17.12
C ARG A 306 -11.86 5.93 -18.62
N LEU A 307 -10.85 5.23 -19.10
CA LEU A 307 -10.68 4.84 -20.50
C LEU A 307 -10.72 3.32 -20.62
N GLN A 308 -11.43 2.81 -21.64
CA GLN A 308 -11.56 1.38 -21.90
C GLN A 308 -11.37 1.09 -23.39
N SER A 309 -10.50 0.13 -23.74
CA SER A 309 -10.28 -0.33 -25.11
C SER A 309 -9.67 -1.73 -25.16
N GLU A 310 -9.91 -2.46 -26.23
CA GLU A 310 -9.17 -3.68 -26.56
C GLU A 310 -7.76 -3.35 -27.10
N ASN A 311 -7.57 -2.13 -27.59
CA ASN A 311 -6.32 -1.68 -28.20
C ASN A 311 -5.49 -0.86 -27.18
N LYS A 312 -4.43 -1.47 -26.65
CA LYS A 312 -3.52 -0.87 -25.69
C LYS A 312 -2.90 0.44 -26.18
N ASN A 313 -2.48 0.50 -27.45
CA ASN A 313 -1.82 1.69 -28.00
C ASN A 313 -2.78 2.89 -28.08
N ARG A 314 -4.05 2.65 -28.40
CA ARG A 314 -5.07 3.71 -28.40
C ARG A 314 -5.30 4.30 -27.02
N LEU A 315 -5.29 3.44 -25.98
CA LEU A 315 -5.34 3.91 -24.59
C LEU A 315 -4.12 4.78 -24.24
N LEU A 316 -2.93 4.34 -24.62
CA LEU A 316 -1.68 5.08 -24.37
C LEU A 316 -1.69 6.45 -25.03
N ASP A 317 -2.06 6.52 -26.31
CA ASP A 317 -2.10 7.78 -27.05
C ASP A 317 -3.08 8.77 -26.42
N LEU A 318 -4.29 8.31 -26.07
CA LEU A 318 -5.30 9.14 -25.43
C LEU A 318 -4.91 9.55 -24.00
N ALA A 319 -4.36 8.63 -23.20
CA ALA A 319 -3.87 8.94 -21.85
C ALA A 319 -2.78 10.02 -21.88
N ASN A 320 -1.85 9.93 -22.84
CA ASN A 320 -0.84 10.95 -23.04
C ASN A 320 -1.42 12.31 -23.44
N LYS A 321 -2.42 12.31 -24.33
CA LYS A 321 -3.13 13.53 -24.72
C LYS A 321 -3.79 14.20 -23.52
N ILE A 322 -4.45 13.40 -22.65
CA ILE A 322 -5.10 13.90 -21.43
C ILE A 322 -4.05 14.44 -20.45
N LEU A 323 -2.97 13.70 -20.18
CA LEU A 323 -1.90 14.11 -19.26
C LEU A 323 -1.25 15.43 -19.70
N ASN A 324 -0.88 15.54 -20.98
CA ASN A 324 -0.25 16.74 -21.50
C ASN A 324 -1.20 17.94 -21.42
N LYS A 325 -2.48 17.75 -21.73
CA LYS A 325 -3.47 18.81 -21.63
C LYS A 325 -3.70 19.21 -20.15
N TRP A 326 -3.73 18.25 -19.22
CA TRP A 326 -3.90 18.52 -17.80
C TRP A 326 -2.76 19.37 -17.24
N ARG A 327 -1.54 19.08 -17.59
CA ARG A 327 -0.35 19.81 -17.14
C ARG A 327 -0.34 21.30 -17.47
N GLU A 328 -1.07 21.69 -18.49
CA GLU A 328 -1.11 23.09 -19.00
C GLU A 328 -2.46 23.76 -18.69
N TYR A 329 -3.44 23.03 -18.14
CA TYR A 329 -4.80 23.52 -17.99
C TYR A 329 -5.01 24.23 -16.65
N SER A 330 -5.45 25.48 -16.69
CA SER A 330 -5.92 26.21 -15.50
C SER A 330 -7.37 26.61 -15.67
N ASP A 331 -8.12 26.59 -14.56
CA ASP A 331 -9.51 27.05 -14.45
C ASP A 331 -9.69 27.77 -13.13
N LEU A 332 -9.47 29.09 -13.13
CA LEU A 332 -9.49 29.91 -11.93
C LEU A 332 -10.87 30.01 -11.27
N GLU A 333 -11.96 29.65 -11.98
CA GLU A 333 -13.32 29.64 -11.41
C GLU A 333 -13.49 28.54 -10.35
N VAL A 334 -12.60 27.54 -10.37
CA VAL A 334 -12.65 26.38 -9.45
C VAL A 334 -11.27 26.10 -8.81
N ASP A 335 -10.46 27.12 -8.67
CA ASP A 335 -9.13 27.10 -8.03
C ASP A 335 -8.15 26.08 -8.63
N ILE A 336 -8.24 25.82 -9.93
CA ILE A 336 -7.30 24.93 -10.65
C ILE A 336 -6.20 25.76 -11.26
N ILE A 337 -4.95 25.53 -10.82
CA ILE A 337 -3.77 26.30 -11.21
C ILE A 337 -2.68 25.35 -11.67
N ALA A 338 -2.41 25.35 -12.99
CA ALA A 338 -1.40 24.47 -13.57
C ALA A 338 0.02 24.78 -13.10
N MET A 339 0.30 26.06 -12.85
CA MET A 339 1.66 26.52 -12.54
C MET A 339 1.62 27.83 -11.75
N THR A 340 2.49 27.92 -10.74
CA THR A 340 2.77 29.20 -10.04
C THR A 340 4.23 29.56 -10.28
N GLU A 341 4.47 30.67 -10.95
CA GLU A 341 5.79 31.02 -11.51
C GLU A 341 6.28 29.88 -12.42
N ASP A 342 7.37 29.19 -12.08
CA ASP A 342 7.93 28.05 -12.81
C ASP A 342 7.67 26.69 -12.12
N VAL A 343 6.80 26.63 -11.10
CA VAL A 343 6.52 25.41 -10.33
C VAL A 343 5.23 24.77 -10.85
N PRO A 344 5.31 23.56 -11.43
CA PRO A 344 4.12 22.83 -11.88
C PRO A 344 3.36 22.22 -10.70
N HIS A 345 2.02 22.21 -10.79
CA HIS A 345 1.13 21.67 -9.77
C HIS A 345 0.36 20.43 -10.21
N HIS A 346 0.27 20.18 -11.51
CA HIS A 346 -0.58 19.13 -12.04
C HIS A 346 0.17 17.84 -12.32
N THR A 347 -0.41 16.76 -11.85
CA THR A 347 -0.01 15.38 -12.12
C THR A 347 -1.24 14.48 -12.13
N VAL A 348 -1.04 13.17 -12.24
CA VAL A 348 -2.11 12.17 -12.16
C VAL A 348 -1.70 10.98 -11.30
N THR A 349 -2.70 10.26 -10.80
CA THR A 349 -2.57 8.93 -10.22
C THR A 349 -3.20 7.94 -11.21
N PRO A 350 -2.40 7.27 -12.07
CA PRO A 350 -2.91 6.33 -13.06
C PRO A 350 -3.08 4.93 -12.47
N ILE A 351 -4.17 4.24 -12.85
CA ILE A 351 -4.46 2.85 -12.45
C ILE A 351 -4.88 2.05 -13.67
N ALA A 352 -4.15 0.99 -13.97
CA ALA A 352 -4.41 0.08 -15.08
C ALA A 352 -4.91 -1.26 -14.57
N ARG A 353 -5.83 -1.89 -15.32
CA ARG A 353 -6.31 -3.27 -15.11
C ARG A 353 -6.89 -3.85 -16.39
N LYS A 354 -7.16 -5.15 -16.37
CA LYS A 354 -7.96 -5.81 -17.42
C LYS A 354 -9.29 -6.26 -16.84
N VAL A 355 -10.38 -5.85 -17.50
CA VAL A 355 -11.74 -6.24 -17.16
C VAL A 355 -12.38 -6.86 -18.41
N ASP A 356 -12.84 -8.09 -18.30
CA ASP A 356 -13.47 -8.84 -19.41
C ASP A 356 -12.65 -8.81 -20.71
N GLY A 357 -11.33 -8.92 -20.59
CA GLY A 357 -10.39 -8.95 -21.72
C GLY A 357 -10.04 -7.57 -22.30
N ARG A 358 -10.64 -6.49 -21.82
CA ARG A 358 -10.31 -5.13 -22.22
C ARG A 358 -9.36 -4.47 -21.24
N TYR A 359 -8.49 -3.63 -21.75
CA TYR A 359 -7.70 -2.73 -20.92
C TYR A 359 -8.60 -1.61 -20.39
N GLU A 360 -8.44 -1.32 -19.13
CA GLU A 360 -9.05 -0.19 -18.46
C GLU A 360 -7.96 0.64 -17.77
N LEU A 361 -7.99 1.96 -17.99
CA LEU A 361 -7.06 2.91 -17.39
C LEU A 361 -7.86 4.03 -16.75
N ASP A 362 -7.76 4.14 -15.43
CA ASP A 362 -8.27 5.27 -14.67
C ASP A 362 -7.19 6.33 -14.54
N ILE A 363 -7.48 7.55 -14.94
CA ILE A 363 -6.62 8.72 -14.81
C ILE A 363 -7.24 9.62 -13.75
N VAL A 364 -6.68 9.59 -12.54
CA VAL A 364 -7.12 10.46 -11.43
C VAL A 364 -6.34 11.75 -11.48
N LEU A 365 -7.02 12.85 -11.72
CA LEU A 365 -6.40 14.18 -11.79
C LEU A 365 -5.96 14.64 -10.40
N ARG A 366 -4.73 15.17 -10.29
CA ARG A 366 -4.15 15.67 -9.05
C ARG A 366 -3.56 17.06 -9.26
N ASP A 367 -3.64 17.85 -8.21
CA ASP A 367 -3.09 19.19 -8.12
C ASP A 367 -2.53 19.40 -6.71
N ASN A 368 -1.34 19.99 -6.58
CA ASN A 368 -0.65 20.15 -5.31
C ASN A 368 -0.44 21.61 -4.90
N HIS A 369 -1.11 22.56 -5.55
CA HIS A 369 -0.90 23.96 -5.18
C HIS A 369 -1.43 24.26 -3.78
N THR A 370 -0.83 25.27 -3.15
CA THR A 370 -1.16 25.72 -1.81
C THR A 370 -1.60 27.18 -1.82
N THR A 371 -2.35 27.58 -0.80
CA THR A 371 -2.74 28.96 -0.56
C THR A 371 -2.50 29.30 0.92
N GLU A 372 -2.59 30.57 1.31
CA GLU A 372 -2.54 30.97 2.73
C GLU A 372 -3.65 30.31 3.55
N GLN A 373 -4.82 30.08 2.95
CA GLN A 373 -5.94 29.40 3.60
C GLN A 373 -5.72 27.88 3.69
N TYR A 374 -5.04 27.29 2.72
CA TYR A 374 -4.79 25.85 2.62
C TYR A 374 -3.29 25.57 2.47
N PRO A 375 -2.50 25.75 3.56
CA PRO A 375 -1.05 25.56 3.49
C PRO A 375 -0.60 24.13 3.27
N ASP A 376 -1.46 23.14 3.63
CA ASP A 376 -1.22 21.71 3.39
C ASP A 376 -1.65 21.28 1.96
N GLY A 377 -2.29 22.15 1.18
CA GLY A 377 -2.80 21.92 -0.17
C GLY A 377 -4.29 22.23 -0.30
N VAL A 378 -4.69 22.86 -1.42
CA VAL A 378 -6.10 23.14 -1.73
C VAL A 378 -6.87 21.84 -1.93
N PHE A 379 -6.23 20.85 -2.58
CA PHE A 379 -6.79 19.53 -2.86
C PHE A 379 -6.17 18.46 -1.95
N HIS A 380 -6.31 18.67 -0.66
CA HIS A 380 -5.77 17.86 0.44
C HIS A 380 -6.85 17.76 1.54
N PRO A 381 -6.85 16.74 2.41
CA PRO A 381 -7.78 16.67 3.54
C PRO A 381 -7.76 17.97 4.37
N HIS A 382 -8.89 18.66 4.44
CA HIS A 382 -9.03 19.91 5.17
C HIS A 382 -9.05 19.68 6.69
N GLN A 383 -8.86 20.75 7.44
CA GLN A 383 -8.64 20.70 8.90
C GLN A 383 -9.79 20.01 9.66
N ASP A 384 -11.02 20.17 9.20
CA ASP A 384 -12.24 19.59 9.80
C ASP A 384 -12.31 18.05 9.72
N VAL A 385 -11.60 17.43 8.78
CA VAL A 385 -11.52 15.96 8.64
C VAL A 385 -10.20 15.34 9.14
N GLN A 386 -9.22 16.18 9.53
CA GLN A 386 -7.89 15.73 9.94
C GLN A 386 -7.88 14.96 11.27
N HIS A 387 -8.92 15.06 12.07
CA HIS A 387 -9.10 14.23 13.26
C HIS A 387 -9.19 12.73 12.92
N ILE A 388 -9.62 12.36 11.72
CA ILE A 388 -9.65 10.98 11.21
C ILE A 388 -8.47 10.72 10.27
N LYS A 389 -8.24 11.59 9.27
CA LYS A 389 -7.19 11.42 8.25
C LYS A 389 -6.53 12.74 7.90
N LYS A 390 -5.25 12.86 8.24
CA LYS A 390 -4.45 14.06 8.00
C LYS A 390 -3.46 13.89 6.85
N GLU A 391 -2.98 12.66 6.62
CA GLU A 391 -1.90 12.38 5.68
C GLU A 391 -2.39 12.53 4.22
N ASN A 392 -1.44 12.67 3.31
CA ASN A 392 -1.69 12.71 1.87
C ASN A 392 -2.47 11.47 1.38
N ILE A 393 -3.34 11.66 0.40
CA ILE A 393 -4.14 10.58 -0.19
C ILE A 393 -3.36 9.90 -1.30
N GLY A 394 -2.88 8.69 -1.01
CA GLY A 394 -2.12 7.85 -1.92
C GLY A 394 -3.00 6.96 -2.81
N LEU A 395 -2.35 6.18 -3.69
CA LEU A 395 -3.00 5.30 -4.67
C LEU A 395 -4.12 4.42 -4.09
N ILE A 396 -3.85 3.77 -2.96
CA ILE A 396 -4.78 2.82 -2.33
C ILE A 396 -6.03 3.55 -1.83
N GLU A 397 -5.84 4.69 -1.19
CA GLU A 397 -6.92 5.51 -0.64
C GLU A 397 -7.75 6.15 -1.74
N VAL A 398 -7.12 6.58 -2.83
CA VAL A 398 -7.80 7.05 -4.05
C VAL A 398 -8.79 6.02 -4.56
N MET A 399 -8.46 4.73 -4.47
CA MET A 399 -9.31 3.62 -4.91
C MET A 399 -10.41 3.24 -3.90
N GLY A 400 -10.46 3.89 -2.72
CA GLY A 400 -11.54 3.73 -1.74
C GLY A 400 -11.24 2.82 -0.55
N LEU A 401 -9.98 2.44 -0.33
CA LEU A 401 -9.52 1.76 0.88
C LEU A 401 -8.76 2.74 1.78
N ALA A 402 -9.40 3.18 2.86
CA ALA A 402 -8.76 4.03 3.86
C ALA A 402 -7.72 3.25 4.66
N ILE A 403 -6.53 3.81 4.81
CA ILE A 403 -5.51 3.32 5.74
C ILE A 403 -5.37 4.36 6.85
N LEU A 404 -5.98 4.05 8.00
CA LEU A 404 -6.08 4.93 9.14
C LEU A 404 -5.04 4.59 10.22
N PRO A 405 -4.57 5.58 10.99
CA PRO A 405 -3.53 5.38 12.00
C PRO A 405 -4.03 4.60 13.21
N PRO A 406 -3.14 3.86 13.92
CA PRO A 406 -3.50 3.01 15.06
C PRO A 406 -4.11 3.78 16.24
N ARG A 407 -3.79 5.08 16.41
CA ARG A 407 -4.36 5.94 17.45
C ARG A 407 -5.89 5.95 17.45
N LEU A 408 -6.52 5.79 16.27
CA LEU A 408 -7.96 5.82 16.15
C LEU A 408 -8.65 4.65 16.86
N LYS A 409 -7.97 3.53 17.13
CA LYS A 409 -8.58 2.44 17.89
C LYS A 409 -9.06 2.91 19.27
N PRO A 410 -8.19 3.37 20.20
CA PRO A 410 -8.63 3.87 21.50
C PRO A 410 -9.43 5.18 21.40
N GLU A 411 -9.13 6.06 20.45
CA GLU A 411 -9.83 7.34 20.32
C GLU A 411 -11.29 7.18 19.94
N LEU A 412 -11.63 6.25 19.04
CA LEU A 412 -13.02 5.98 18.65
C LEU A 412 -13.82 5.26 19.75
N GLU A 413 -13.15 4.50 20.61
CA GLU A 413 -13.77 3.94 21.83
C GLU A 413 -14.20 5.07 22.78
N GLU A 414 -13.35 6.09 22.97
CA GLU A 414 -13.67 7.27 23.80
C GLU A 414 -14.79 8.13 23.18
N VAL A 415 -14.80 8.28 21.84
CA VAL A 415 -15.94 8.90 21.12
C VAL A 415 -17.24 8.14 21.41
N GLY A 416 -17.21 6.80 21.35
CA GLY A 416 -18.38 5.98 21.67
C GLY A 416 -18.92 6.22 23.09
N LYS A 417 -18.06 6.25 24.11
CA LYS A 417 -18.42 6.59 25.50
C LYS A 417 -19.02 7.99 25.61
N TYR A 418 -18.41 8.97 24.91
CA TYR A 418 -18.93 10.34 24.88
C TYR A 418 -20.34 10.40 24.31
N LEU A 419 -20.63 9.66 23.23
CA LEU A 419 -21.96 9.60 22.63
C LEU A 419 -23.01 9.00 23.57
N LEU A 420 -22.63 8.03 24.39
CA LEU A 420 -23.49 7.40 25.40
C LEU A 420 -23.63 8.23 26.68
N GLY A 421 -22.86 9.30 26.85
CA GLY A 421 -22.85 10.11 28.06
C GLY A 421 -22.13 9.46 29.25
N GLU A 422 -21.22 8.52 28.97
CA GLU A 422 -20.35 7.86 29.94
C GLU A 422 -19.12 8.68 30.26
N ASP A 423 -18.43 8.32 31.37
CA ASP A 423 -17.10 8.89 31.68
C ASP A 423 -16.12 8.55 30.55
N ASN A 424 -15.46 9.56 30.01
CA ASN A 424 -14.62 9.40 28.83
C ASN A 424 -13.41 10.34 28.86
N ALA A 425 -12.42 10.05 28.02
CA ALA A 425 -11.22 10.84 27.78
C ALA A 425 -11.10 11.23 26.29
N ILE A 426 -12.23 11.66 25.69
CA ILE A 426 -12.29 12.06 24.29
C ILE A 426 -11.27 13.20 24.03
N ALA A 427 -10.53 13.12 22.95
CA ALA A 427 -9.59 14.17 22.54
C ALA A 427 -10.35 15.37 21.99
N ASP A 428 -9.86 16.58 22.32
CA ASP A 428 -10.48 17.86 21.97
C ASP A 428 -10.83 17.99 20.47
N TYR A 429 -9.94 17.47 19.61
CA TYR A 429 -10.14 17.54 18.16
C TYR A 429 -11.23 16.61 17.62
N HIS A 430 -11.81 15.73 18.44
CA HIS A 430 -12.99 14.93 18.09
C HIS A 430 -14.30 15.55 18.60
N LEU A 431 -14.26 16.53 19.52
CA LEU A 431 -15.46 17.02 20.21
C LEU A 431 -16.50 17.60 19.25
N GLU A 432 -16.09 18.47 18.32
CA GLU A 432 -17.02 19.07 17.35
C GLU A 432 -17.75 18.01 16.53
N TRP A 433 -17.03 17.01 16.03
CA TRP A 433 -17.62 15.90 15.29
C TRP A 433 -18.54 15.04 16.19
N ALA A 434 -18.11 14.73 17.42
CA ALA A 434 -18.91 13.95 18.35
C ALA A 434 -20.20 14.68 18.77
N ASP A 435 -20.19 16.01 18.92
CA ASP A 435 -21.39 16.80 19.18
C ASP A 435 -22.37 16.75 18.01
N GLN A 436 -21.88 16.88 16.77
CA GLN A 436 -22.70 16.69 15.56
C GLN A 436 -23.34 15.29 15.51
N LEU A 437 -22.60 14.25 15.93
CA LEU A 437 -23.13 12.89 16.01
C LEU A 437 -24.23 12.74 17.08
N LYS A 438 -24.06 13.38 18.25
CA LYS A 438 -25.11 13.40 19.28
C LYS A 438 -26.43 14.01 18.78
N GLU A 439 -26.31 15.08 18.01
CA GLU A 439 -27.50 15.73 17.40
C GLU A 439 -28.12 14.84 16.32
N LYS A 440 -27.31 14.18 15.53
CA LYS A 440 -27.73 13.30 14.42
C LYS A 440 -28.34 11.98 14.91
N TYR A 441 -27.90 11.44 16.04
CA TYR A 441 -28.33 10.16 16.61
C TYR A 441 -28.85 10.31 18.05
N PRO A 442 -29.97 11.01 18.27
CA PRO A 442 -30.52 11.21 19.60
C PRO A 442 -31.01 9.88 20.20
N GLY A 443 -30.59 9.57 21.42
CA GLY A 443 -30.99 8.36 22.13
C GLY A 443 -30.28 7.09 21.65
N LEU A 444 -29.08 7.22 21.14
CA LEU A 444 -28.21 6.12 20.70
C LEU A 444 -28.00 5.11 21.84
N LYS A 445 -28.12 3.82 21.53
CA LYS A 445 -27.93 2.73 22.49
C LYS A 445 -26.53 2.15 22.42
N GLU A 446 -26.11 1.50 23.52
CA GLU A 446 -24.79 0.84 23.63
C GLU A 446 -24.56 -0.18 22.50
N GLU A 447 -25.57 -0.99 22.15
CA GLU A 447 -25.45 -1.98 21.06
C GLU A 447 -25.30 -1.36 19.65
N GLU A 448 -25.65 -0.10 19.45
CA GLU A 448 -25.63 0.60 18.16
C GLU A 448 -24.39 1.50 17.98
N VAL A 449 -23.79 1.96 19.10
CA VAL A 449 -22.76 3.01 19.08
C VAL A 449 -21.56 2.62 18.22
N HIS A 450 -21.11 1.38 18.30
CA HIS A 450 -19.94 0.91 17.52
C HIS A 450 -20.20 0.99 16.00
N SER A 451 -21.35 0.50 15.55
CA SER A 451 -21.72 0.53 14.12
C SER A 451 -21.96 1.95 13.62
N VAL A 452 -22.51 2.83 14.46
CA VAL A 452 -22.70 4.24 14.10
C VAL A 452 -21.35 4.95 13.96
N VAL A 453 -20.44 4.78 14.91
CA VAL A 453 -19.10 5.38 14.85
C VAL A 453 -18.34 4.87 13.60
N GLN A 454 -18.37 3.57 13.31
CA GLN A 454 -17.76 3.03 12.09
C GLN A 454 -18.37 3.62 10.82
N HIS A 455 -19.71 3.73 10.76
CA HIS A 455 -20.40 4.35 9.63
C HIS A 455 -19.93 5.79 9.43
N GLU A 456 -19.89 6.58 10.50
CA GLU A 456 -19.54 8.00 10.43
C GLU A 456 -18.05 8.22 10.11
N VAL A 457 -17.14 7.35 10.56
CA VAL A 457 -15.75 7.35 10.10
C VAL A 457 -15.68 7.20 8.58
N GLY A 458 -16.50 6.32 8.01
CA GLY A 458 -16.60 6.17 6.55
C GLY A 458 -17.14 7.41 5.84
N GLN A 459 -18.10 8.16 6.45
CA GLN A 459 -18.58 9.43 5.91
C GLN A 459 -17.47 10.49 5.93
N VAL A 460 -16.70 10.56 7.02
CA VAL A 460 -15.53 11.45 7.10
C VAL A 460 -14.51 11.08 6.04
N PHE A 461 -14.23 9.79 5.82
CA PHE A 461 -13.29 9.39 4.75
C PHE A 461 -13.81 9.71 3.34
N ALA A 462 -15.12 9.60 3.09
CA ALA A 462 -15.70 10.06 1.82
C ALA A 462 -15.46 11.56 1.62
N ARG A 463 -15.60 12.38 2.68
CA ARG A 463 -15.29 13.80 2.65
C ARG A 463 -13.80 14.07 2.44
N VAL A 464 -12.91 13.28 3.03
CA VAL A 464 -11.46 13.33 2.80
C VAL A 464 -11.14 13.17 1.32
N LEU A 465 -11.78 12.22 0.63
CA LEU A 465 -11.62 12.02 -0.81
C LEU A 465 -12.22 13.17 -1.63
N GLU A 466 -13.34 13.76 -1.19
CA GLU A 466 -13.92 14.96 -1.82
C GLU A 466 -12.99 16.16 -1.71
N ASP A 467 -12.33 16.35 -0.56
CA ASP A 467 -11.36 17.41 -0.34
C ASP A 467 -10.14 17.24 -1.26
N ALA A 468 -9.68 15.99 -1.45
CA ALA A 468 -8.57 15.67 -2.35
C ALA A 468 -8.96 15.68 -3.85
N GLY A 469 -10.25 15.69 -4.17
CA GLY A 469 -10.76 15.76 -5.54
C GLY A 469 -10.61 17.16 -6.15
N VAL A 470 -10.09 17.25 -7.37
CA VAL A 470 -9.82 18.52 -8.05
C VAL A 470 -11.14 19.19 -8.46
N TYR A 471 -12.02 18.48 -9.14
CA TYR A 471 -13.36 18.96 -9.45
C TYR A 471 -14.33 18.49 -8.39
N LYS A 472 -14.92 19.45 -7.64
CA LYS A 472 -15.83 19.12 -6.53
C LYS A 472 -17.15 18.58 -7.06
N ASN A 473 -17.80 17.71 -6.28
CA ASN A 473 -19.11 17.12 -6.62
C ASN A 473 -20.27 18.11 -6.41
N THR A 474 -20.18 19.22 -7.14
CA THR A 474 -21.18 20.28 -7.26
C THR A 474 -21.47 20.52 -8.73
N GLN A 475 -22.58 21.22 -9.03
CA GLN A 475 -22.88 21.56 -10.41
C GLN A 475 -21.74 22.34 -11.08
N THR A 476 -21.19 23.35 -10.42
CA THR A 476 -20.06 24.14 -10.91
C THR A 476 -18.82 23.27 -11.16
N GLY A 477 -18.52 22.34 -10.24
CA GLY A 477 -17.40 21.40 -10.39
C GLY A 477 -17.59 20.44 -11.57
N HIS A 478 -18.79 19.91 -11.78
CA HIS A 478 -19.11 19.07 -12.93
C HIS A 478 -19.00 19.83 -14.25
N GLU A 479 -19.51 21.07 -14.31
CA GLU A 479 -19.39 21.93 -15.49
C GLU A 479 -17.92 22.25 -15.79
N ALA A 480 -17.11 22.53 -14.77
CA ALA A 480 -15.67 22.75 -14.88
C ALA A 480 -14.95 21.50 -15.38
N PHE A 481 -15.27 20.32 -14.84
CA PHE A 481 -14.70 19.06 -15.30
C PHE A 481 -15.01 18.81 -16.79
N MET A 482 -16.25 19.08 -17.19
CA MET A 482 -16.64 18.98 -18.60
C MET A 482 -15.96 20.04 -19.48
N ARG A 483 -15.62 21.24 -18.97
CA ARG A 483 -14.78 22.21 -19.69
C ARG A 483 -13.39 21.66 -19.96
N PHE A 484 -12.78 21.04 -18.96
CA PHE A 484 -11.49 20.37 -19.14
C PHE A 484 -11.57 19.26 -20.21
N VAL A 485 -12.54 18.33 -20.07
CA VAL A 485 -12.72 17.22 -21.02
C VAL A 485 -12.94 17.75 -22.44
N LYS A 486 -13.74 18.81 -22.63
CA LYS A 486 -13.93 19.48 -23.92
C LYS A 486 -12.63 20.06 -24.47
N SER A 487 -11.77 20.59 -23.60
CA SER A 487 -10.48 21.15 -24.00
C SER A 487 -9.47 20.09 -24.49
N VAL A 488 -9.63 18.83 -24.07
CA VAL A 488 -8.90 17.67 -24.62
C VAL A 488 -9.40 17.30 -26.01
N GLY A 489 -10.70 17.56 -26.28
CA GLY A 489 -11.35 17.38 -27.58
C GLY A 489 -12.34 16.21 -27.57
N ILE A 490 -13.55 16.44 -27.11
CA ILE A 490 -14.67 15.51 -27.26
C ILE A 490 -15.51 15.89 -28.52
N ASN A 491 -16.21 14.88 -29.07
CA ASN A 491 -17.16 15.10 -30.19
C ASN A 491 -18.43 15.77 -29.71
#